data_240eab5a361e9a37a80161313c4a469d
#
_entry.id   240eab5a361e9a37a80161313c4a469d
#
_cell.length_a   1.000
_cell.length_b   1.000
_cell.length_c   1.000
_cell.angle_alpha   90.00
_cell.angle_beta   90.00
_cell.angle_gamma   90.00
#
_symmetry.space_group_name_H-M   'P 1'
#
loop_
_entity.id
_entity.type
_entity.pdbx_description
1 polymer ?
#
loop_
_entity_poly.entity_id
_entity_poly.type
_entity_poly.pdbx_seq_one_letter_code
_entity_poly.pdbx_strand_id
1 'polypeptide(L)'
;IVCFWIVYFAMPAVFNPFPRSVVFIDFIISCLLIGNLRIAKRMFLDFSKKPHTGEPCVVIGATSKALHVLKGLRQGYIDLYAVGVVDGRSDLVGTYCDGFLVQPKSEIANLIKEYNVKTAIIALALGQDELAELFDELTAYGIRDIKIFSMFGTGKDAIKDISIEDLLARKPKDLDSSAVEKFLGGKVVLVTGAGGSIGSEICKQCLKFGVSKLIMIDHSEFNLYKIGEITHSDKTVSKMINIVNEADLRAVFEEFKPQIAIHAAAYKHVPLCEANPKAAVVNNIIGTKILIDLSIEYGVSKVVMISSDKAVRPTNIMGATKRVCELYALNSNLPAKTEIVAVRFGNVLGSSGSVIPKFKEQIENNKPLTVTH
;
A
#
# COMPACT_ATOMS: atom_id res chain seq x y z
N ILE A 1 43.81 -36.41 -2.86
CA ILE A 1 43.49 -37.72 -3.45
C ILE A 1 43.91 -37.77 -4.91
N VAL A 2 43.39 -36.87 -5.81
CA VAL A 2 43.78 -36.83 -7.23
C VAL A 2 45.29 -36.64 -7.40
N CYS A 3 45.94 -35.75 -6.67
CA CYS A 3 47.41 -35.59 -6.71
C CYS A 3 48.14 -36.84 -6.23
N PHE A 4 47.64 -37.56 -5.24
CA PHE A 4 48.21 -38.83 -4.77
C PHE A 4 48.17 -39.89 -5.88
N TRP A 5 47.04 -40.04 -6.56
CA TRP A 5 46.93 -40.98 -7.67
C TRP A 5 47.85 -40.64 -8.86
N ILE A 6 48.04 -39.37 -9.15
CA ILE A 6 48.97 -38.91 -10.21
C ILE A 6 50.42 -39.32 -9.81
N VAL A 7 50.81 -39.03 -8.55
CA VAL A 7 52.16 -39.41 -8.06
C VAL A 7 52.34 -40.90 -7.97
N TYR A 8 51.34 -41.67 -7.56
CA TYR A 8 51.34 -43.13 -7.47
C TYR A 8 51.58 -43.78 -8.85
N PHE A 9 50.92 -43.27 -9.89
CA PHE A 9 51.09 -43.78 -11.26
C PHE A 9 52.38 -43.26 -11.93
N ALA A 10 52.85 -42.08 -11.56
CA ALA A 10 54.08 -41.50 -12.15
C ALA A 10 55.36 -42.05 -11.56
N MET A 11 55.33 -42.56 -10.30
CA MET A 11 56.53 -43.04 -9.59
C MET A 11 56.30 -44.45 -8.96
N PRO A 12 56.04 -45.47 -9.76
CA PRO A 12 55.69 -46.80 -9.24
C PRO A 12 56.81 -47.44 -8.41
N ALA A 13 58.10 -47.09 -8.62
CA ALA A 13 59.22 -47.62 -7.87
C ALA A 13 59.27 -47.14 -6.43
N VAL A 14 58.69 -45.99 -6.10
CA VAL A 14 58.65 -45.44 -4.72
C VAL A 14 57.54 -46.14 -3.90
N PHE A 15 56.51 -46.61 -4.52
CA PHE A 15 55.33 -47.21 -3.88
C PHE A 15 55.29 -48.75 -3.94
N ASN A 16 56.31 -49.40 -4.36
CA ASN A 16 56.42 -50.86 -4.35
C ASN A 16 57.14 -51.30 -3.06
N PRO A 17 56.50 -51.99 -2.09
CA PRO A 17 55.37 -52.93 -2.17
C PRO A 17 54.03 -52.43 -1.54
N PHE A 18 53.60 -51.21 -1.80
CA PHE A 18 52.38 -50.68 -1.18
C PHE A 18 51.12 -51.37 -1.78
N PRO A 19 50.30 -52.04 -0.95
CA PRO A 19 49.12 -52.72 -1.49
C PRO A 19 48.11 -51.74 -2.11
N ARG A 20 47.73 -51.94 -3.35
CA ARG A 20 46.74 -51.10 -4.05
C ARG A 20 45.40 -50.98 -3.32
N SER A 21 45.03 -51.98 -2.57
CA SER A 21 43.82 -52.00 -1.72
C SER A 21 43.80 -50.91 -0.66
N VAL A 22 44.96 -50.53 -0.09
CA VAL A 22 45.06 -49.49 0.94
C VAL A 22 44.62 -48.14 0.39
N VAL A 23 45.01 -47.78 -0.86
CA VAL A 23 44.65 -46.53 -1.51
C VAL A 23 43.14 -46.47 -1.80
N PHE A 24 42.58 -47.66 -2.15
CA PHE A 24 41.14 -47.76 -2.43
C PHE A 24 40.31 -47.62 -1.12
N ILE A 25 40.77 -48.24 -0.07
CA ILE A 25 40.15 -48.15 1.27
C ILE A 25 40.24 -46.72 1.82
N ASP A 26 41.39 -46.05 1.70
CA ASP A 26 41.60 -44.68 2.14
C ASP A 26 40.66 -43.72 1.36
N PHE A 27 40.50 -43.93 0.05
CA PHE A 27 39.56 -43.14 -0.76
C PHE A 27 38.12 -43.26 -0.23
N ILE A 28 37.66 -44.49 0.03
CA ILE A 28 36.30 -44.71 0.54
C ILE A 28 36.13 -44.10 1.93
N ILE A 29 37.10 -44.30 2.84
CA ILE A 29 37.04 -43.70 4.17
C ILE A 29 37.06 -42.20 4.13
N SER A 30 37.90 -41.59 3.28
CA SER A 30 37.95 -40.15 3.09
C SER A 30 36.63 -39.56 2.55
N CYS A 31 36.01 -40.23 1.58
CA CYS A 31 34.69 -39.82 1.06
C CYS A 31 33.61 -39.89 2.14
N LEU A 32 33.60 -40.98 2.92
CA LEU A 32 32.66 -41.13 4.04
C LEU A 32 32.87 -40.07 5.13
N LEU A 33 34.11 -39.81 5.51
CA LEU A 33 34.45 -38.79 6.52
C LEU A 33 34.06 -37.38 6.07
N ILE A 34 34.40 -37.02 4.82
CA ILE A 34 34.04 -35.72 4.28
C ILE A 34 32.52 -35.58 4.16
N GLY A 35 31.83 -36.63 3.72
CA GLY A 35 30.36 -36.67 3.64
C GLY A 35 29.72 -36.46 5.02
N ASN A 36 30.17 -37.26 6.02
CA ASN A 36 29.68 -37.13 7.40
C ASN A 36 29.98 -35.76 8.03
N LEU A 37 31.17 -35.18 7.80
CA LEU A 37 31.52 -33.84 8.26
C LEU A 37 30.63 -32.78 7.67
N ARG A 38 30.26 -32.87 6.38
CA ARG A 38 29.33 -31.95 5.73
C ARG A 38 27.93 -32.07 6.31
N ILE A 39 27.45 -33.28 6.54
CA ILE A 39 26.15 -33.55 7.17
C ILE A 39 26.16 -33.05 8.62
N ALA A 40 27.18 -33.38 9.40
CA ALA A 40 27.32 -32.93 10.79
C ALA A 40 27.40 -31.40 10.89
N LYS A 41 28.15 -30.72 10.00
CA LYS A 41 28.19 -29.27 9.92
C LYS A 41 26.84 -28.70 9.63
N ARG A 42 26.09 -29.27 8.68
CA ARG A 42 24.74 -28.82 8.35
C ARG A 42 23.77 -29.01 9.51
N MET A 43 23.82 -30.19 10.15
CA MET A 43 23.02 -30.45 11.36
C MET A 43 23.41 -29.50 12.50
N PHE A 44 24.69 -29.30 12.76
CA PHE A 44 25.17 -28.37 13.81
C PHE A 44 24.71 -26.93 13.53
N LEU A 45 24.79 -26.46 12.30
CA LEU A 45 24.28 -25.15 11.91
C LEU A 45 22.74 -25.04 12.00
N ASP A 46 22.04 -26.12 11.79
CA ASP A 46 20.60 -26.22 11.99
C ASP A 46 20.19 -26.30 13.47
N PHE A 47 20.98 -26.95 14.31
CA PHE A 47 20.80 -26.99 15.77
C PHE A 47 21.32 -25.75 16.50
N SER A 48 22.35 -25.08 15.97
CA SER A 48 22.88 -23.81 16.51
C SER A 48 22.01 -22.59 16.15
N LYS A 49 20.74 -22.79 15.83
CA LYS A 49 19.81 -21.67 15.60
C LYS A 49 19.75 -20.84 16.88
N LYS A 50 20.00 -19.53 16.73
CA LYS A 50 19.89 -18.52 17.78
C LYS A 50 18.61 -18.75 18.59
N PRO A 51 18.63 -18.53 19.91
CA PRO A 51 17.40 -18.55 20.70
C PRO A 51 16.38 -17.65 20.01
N HIS A 52 15.12 -18.09 19.99
CA HIS A 52 14.01 -17.33 19.42
C HIS A 52 13.98 -15.95 20.07
N THR A 53 14.53 -14.96 19.37
CA THR A 53 14.44 -13.55 19.77
C THR A 53 13.19 -12.96 19.11
N GLY A 54 12.36 -12.29 19.89
CA GLY A 54 11.13 -11.67 19.41
C GLY A 54 9.86 -12.23 20.04
N GLU A 55 8.70 -11.75 19.59
CA GLU A 55 7.40 -12.21 20.07
C GLU A 55 6.92 -13.44 19.29
N PRO A 56 6.16 -14.36 19.96
CA PRO A 56 5.61 -15.54 19.30
C PRO A 56 4.54 -15.18 18.29
N CYS A 57 4.57 -15.80 17.10
CA CYS A 57 3.54 -15.64 16.08
C CYS A 57 3.11 -17.00 15.50
N VAL A 58 1.89 -17.06 14.98
CA VAL A 58 1.35 -18.20 14.22
C VAL A 58 1.28 -17.84 12.74
N VAL A 59 1.68 -18.77 11.87
CA VAL A 59 1.60 -18.60 10.42
C VAL A 59 0.36 -19.33 9.89
N ILE A 60 -0.51 -18.61 9.21
CA ILE A 60 -1.76 -19.15 8.64
C ILE A 60 -1.56 -19.44 7.15
N GLY A 61 -1.68 -20.72 6.80
CA GLY A 61 -1.50 -21.24 5.45
C GLY A 61 -0.15 -21.88 5.21
N ALA A 62 -0.15 -23.11 4.69
CA ALA A 62 1.04 -23.91 4.37
C ALA A 62 1.34 -23.84 2.86
N THR A 63 1.62 -22.64 2.35
CA THR A 63 1.90 -22.37 0.93
C THR A 63 3.36 -22.01 0.70
N SER A 64 3.74 -21.81 -0.57
CA SER A 64 5.05 -21.25 -0.92
C SER A 64 5.31 -19.90 -0.24
N LYS A 65 4.26 -19.10 0.02
CA LYS A 65 4.35 -17.85 0.77
C LYS A 65 4.76 -18.09 2.23
N ALA A 66 4.22 -19.13 2.88
CA ALA A 66 4.61 -19.48 4.25
C ALA A 66 6.09 -19.84 4.35
N LEU A 67 6.65 -20.52 3.34
CA LEU A 67 8.09 -20.80 3.29
C LEU A 67 8.93 -19.52 3.28
N HIS A 68 8.50 -18.50 2.56
CA HIS A 68 9.20 -17.21 2.53
C HIS A 68 9.05 -16.47 3.88
N VAL A 69 7.86 -16.49 4.48
CA VAL A 69 7.62 -15.93 5.82
C VAL A 69 8.53 -16.60 6.85
N LEU A 70 8.53 -17.92 6.93
CA LEU A 70 9.32 -18.68 7.90
C LEU A 70 10.82 -18.44 7.74
N LYS A 71 11.32 -18.37 6.49
CA LYS A 71 12.70 -18.01 6.21
C LYS A 71 13.03 -16.58 6.65
N GLY A 72 12.13 -15.62 6.38
CA GLY A 72 12.29 -14.23 6.79
C GLY A 72 12.32 -14.05 8.30
N LEU A 73 11.47 -14.77 9.03
CA LEU A 73 11.46 -14.79 10.49
C LEU A 73 12.78 -15.38 11.05
N ARG A 74 13.28 -16.46 10.46
CA ARG A 74 14.59 -17.04 10.85
C ARG A 74 15.77 -16.11 10.57
N GLN A 75 15.68 -15.27 9.54
CA GLN A 75 16.72 -14.29 9.20
C GLN A 75 16.66 -13.03 10.07
N GLY A 76 15.63 -12.92 10.94
CA GLY A 76 15.47 -11.77 11.83
C GLY A 76 15.06 -10.48 11.13
N TYR A 77 14.35 -10.58 9.99
CA TYR A 77 13.81 -9.40 9.32
C TYR A 77 12.75 -8.67 10.15
N ILE A 78 12.05 -9.44 11.00
CA ILE A 78 11.07 -8.94 11.96
C ILE A 78 11.34 -9.61 13.29
N ASP A 79 11.11 -8.90 14.38
CA ASP A 79 11.33 -9.40 15.75
C ASP A 79 10.18 -10.30 16.21
N LEU A 80 9.93 -11.35 15.40
CA LEU A 80 8.92 -12.38 15.62
C LEU A 80 9.52 -13.77 15.38
N TYR A 81 9.00 -14.79 16.07
CA TYR A 81 9.31 -16.20 15.76
C TYR A 81 8.05 -17.04 15.62
N ALA A 82 8.04 -17.95 14.66
CA ALA A 82 6.91 -18.84 14.45
C ALA A 82 6.85 -19.94 15.50
N VAL A 83 5.69 -20.15 16.11
CA VAL A 83 5.41 -21.26 17.05
C VAL A 83 4.64 -22.39 16.38
N GLY A 84 3.97 -22.13 15.25
CA GLY A 84 3.23 -23.12 14.50
C GLY A 84 2.80 -22.63 13.14
N VAL A 85 2.49 -23.58 12.27
CA VAL A 85 1.88 -23.35 10.95
C VAL A 85 0.52 -24.05 10.93
N VAL A 86 -0.51 -23.33 10.57
CA VAL A 86 -1.90 -23.80 10.57
C VAL A 86 -2.51 -23.65 9.18
N ASP A 87 -3.24 -24.66 8.71
CA ASP A 87 -3.96 -24.60 7.43
C ASP A 87 -5.35 -25.25 7.58
N GLY A 88 -6.33 -24.71 6.87
CA GLY A 88 -7.69 -25.24 6.82
C GLY A 88 -7.87 -26.40 5.82
N ARG A 89 -6.90 -26.63 4.95
CA ARG A 89 -6.96 -27.68 3.91
C ARG A 89 -6.51 -29.02 4.46
N SER A 90 -7.42 -30.00 4.39
CA SER A 90 -7.20 -31.35 4.95
C SER A 90 -6.02 -32.10 4.31
N ASP A 91 -5.70 -31.83 3.05
CA ASP A 91 -4.58 -32.43 2.31
C ASP A 91 -3.22 -31.95 2.77
N LEU A 92 -3.14 -30.80 3.40
CA LEU A 92 -1.90 -30.22 3.92
C LEU A 92 -1.72 -30.46 5.42
N VAL A 93 -2.78 -30.69 6.16
CA VAL A 93 -2.71 -31.02 7.59
C VAL A 93 -1.92 -32.32 7.79
N GLY A 94 -0.97 -32.31 8.71
CA GLY A 94 -0.05 -33.43 8.95
C GLY A 94 1.19 -33.46 8.05
N THR A 95 1.30 -32.57 7.06
CA THR A 95 2.54 -32.39 6.27
C THR A 95 3.52 -31.47 6.98
N TYR A 96 4.71 -31.30 6.44
CA TYR A 96 5.73 -30.40 7.00
C TYR A 96 5.95 -29.18 6.12
N CYS A 97 5.90 -27.99 6.72
CA CYS A 97 6.24 -26.72 6.10
C CYS A 97 7.47 -26.11 6.81
N ASP A 98 8.62 -26.10 6.16
CA ASP A 98 9.90 -25.59 6.68
C ASP A 98 10.25 -26.07 8.11
N GLY A 99 9.96 -27.37 8.39
CA GLY A 99 10.24 -28.02 9.68
C GLY A 99 9.12 -27.89 10.72
N PHE A 100 8.03 -27.19 10.43
CA PHE A 100 6.82 -27.16 11.25
C PHE A 100 5.82 -28.19 10.75
N LEU A 101 5.24 -28.96 11.66
CA LEU A 101 4.07 -29.80 11.36
C LEU A 101 2.89 -28.88 11.11
N VAL A 102 2.24 -29.03 9.96
CA VAL A 102 1.03 -28.25 9.62
C VAL A 102 -0.14 -28.78 10.45
N GLN A 103 -0.68 -27.93 11.28
CA GLN A 103 -1.78 -28.25 12.18
C GLN A 103 -3.12 -27.80 11.59
N PRO A 104 -4.24 -28.41 11.98
CA PRO A 104 -5.57 -27.96 11.56
C PRO A 104 -5.93 -26.61 12.20
N LYS A 105 -6.84 -25.88 11.57
CA LYS A 105 -7.29 -24.56 12.03
C LYS A 105 -7.84 -24.57 13.47
N SER A 106 -8.40 -25.68 13.92
CA SER A 106 -8.90 -25.87 15.28
C SER A 106 -7.82 -25.77 16.36
N GLU A 107 -6.55 -25.97 16.00
CA GLU A 107 -5.43 -25.87 16.95
C GLU A 107 -4.96 -24.45 17.22
N ILE A 108 -5.49 -23.44 16.49
CA ILE A 108 -5.11 -22.04 16.71
C ILE A 108 -5.33 -21.62 18.17
N ALA A 109 -6.47 -21.97 18.76
CA ALA A 109 -6.79 -21.63 20.15
C ALA A 109 -5.82 -22.24 21.17
N ASN A 110 -5.35 -23.46 20.90
CA ASN A 110 -4.37 -24.14 21.74
C ASN A 110 -2.99 -23.47 21.64
N LEU A 111 -2.52 -23.16 20.43
CA LEU A 111 -1.28 -22.45 20.20
C LEU A 111 -1.27 -21.06 20.86
N ILE A 112 -2.38 -20.33 20.78
CA ILE A 112 -2.50 -19.00 21.41
C ILE A 112 -2.34 -19.12 22.94
N LYS A 113 -2.98 -20.10 23.56
CA LYS A 113 -2.92 -20.30 25.01
C LYS A 113 -1.54 -20.80 25.47
N GLU A 114 -0.94 -21.74 24.75
CA GLU A 114 0.32 -22.36 25.12
C GLU A 114 1.51 -21.40 25.01
N TYR A 115 1.54 -20.61 23.91
CA TYR A 115 2.67 -19.73 23.61
C TYR A 115 2.36 -18.25 23.83
N ASN A 116 1.16 -17.89 24.34
CA ASN A 116 0.69 -16.49 24.49
C ASN A 116 0.83 -15.68 23.20
N VAL A 117 0.41 -16.26 22.08
CA VAL A 117 0.52 -15.67 20.75
C VAL A 117 -0.41 -14.45 20.63
N LYS A 118 0.14 -13.33 20.20
CA LYS A 118 -0.62 -12.10 19.94
C LYS A 118 -0.64 -11.71 18.46
N THR A 119 0.26 -12.29 17.68
CA THR A 119 0.50 -11.95 16.27
C THR A 119 0.23 -13.15 15.37
N ALA A 120 -0.56 -12.96 14.32
CA ALA A 120 -0.75 -13.91 13.24
C ALA A 120 -0.23 -13.36 11.91
N ILE A 121 0.39 -14.22 11.09
CA ILE A 121 0.85 -13.86 9.75
C ILE A 121 0.09 -14.69 8.73
N ILE A 122 -0.73 -14.04 7.89
CA ILE A 122 -1.52 -14.70 6.85
C ILE A 122 -0.64 -14.86 5.61
N ALA A 123 -0.35 -16.12 5.28
CA ALA A 123 0.44 -16.53 4.12
C ALA A 123 -0.39 -17.20 3.03
N LEU A 124 -1.70 -16.95 3.01
CA LEU A 124 -2.66 -17.43 2.02
C LEU A 124 -2.93 -16.35 0.95
N ALA A 125 -3.37 -16.80 -0.22
CA ALA A 125 -3.97 -15.93 -1.22
C ALA A 125 -5.48 -16.03 -1.06
N LEU A 126 -6.06 -15.17 -0.23
CA LEU A 126 -7.48 -15.14 0.08
C LEU A 126 -8.19 -14.06 -0.74
N GLY A 127 -9.46 -14.30 -1.06
CA GLY A 127 -10.38 -13.26 -1.45
C GLY A 127 -10.67 -12.31 -0.27
N GLN A 128 -11.24 -11.14 -0.56
CA GLN A 128 -11.49 -10.14 0.48
C GLN A 128 -12.49 -10.62 1.54
N ASP A 129 -13.55 -11.33 1.11
CA ASP A 129 -14.56 -11.89 2.02
C ASP A 129 -13.95 -12.96 2.93
N GLU A 130 -13.15 -13.87 2.36
CA GLU A 130 -12.42 -14.90 3.10
C GLU A 130 -11.39 -14.30 4.08
N LEU A 131 -10.75 -13.18 3.67
CA LEU A 131 -9.81 -12.48 4.53
C LEU A 131 -10.50 -11.80 5.71
N ALA A 132 -11.68 -11.19 5.47
CA ALA A 132 -12.48 -10.58 6.51
C ALA A 132 -12.99 -11.63 7.53
N GLU A 133 -13.53 -12.77 7.06
CA GLU A 133 -13.94 -13.87 7.92
C GLU A 133 -12.78 -14.41 8.77
N LEU A 134 -11.63 -14.61 8.14
CA LEU A 134 -10.44 -15.07 8.86
C LEU A 134 -9.94 -14.04 9.88
N PHE A 135 -10.02 -12.75 9.56
CA PHE A 135 -9.67 -11.67 10.47
C PHE A 135 -10.56 -11.67 11.72
N ASP A 136 -11.88 -11.77 11.53
CA ASP A 136 -12.85 -11.83 12.62
C ASP A 136 -12.64 -13.07 13.49
N GLU A 137 -12.36 -14.21 12.88
CA GLU A 137 -12.07 -15.46 13.59
C GLU A 137 -10.79 -15.35 14.44
N LEU A 138 -9.70 -14.85 13.87
CA LEU A 138 -8.43 -14.65 14.58
C LEU A 138 -8.58 -13.64 15.74
N THR A 139 -9.36 -12.59 15.52
CA THR A 139 -9.66 -11.58 16.55
C THR A 139 -10.48 -12.19 17.69
N ALA A 140 -11.44 -13.05 17.38
CA ALA A 140 -12.23 -13.78 18.39
C ALA A 140 -11.37 -14.73 19.24
N TYR A 141 -10.30 -15.29 18.71
CA TYR A 141 -9.29 -16.04 19.45
C TYR A 141 -8.34 -15.16 20.30
N GLY A 142 -8.43 -13.83 20.19
CA GLY A 142 -7.62 -12.88 20.97
C GLY A 142 -6.31 -12.45 20.31
N ILE A 143 -6.14 -12.73 19.02
CA ILE A 143 -5.02 -12.18 18.24
C ILE A 143 -5.24 -10.69 18.02
N ARG A 144 -4.24 -9.88 18.33
CA ARG A 144 -4.32 -8.40 18.26
C ARG A 144 -3.59 -7.81 17.07
N ASP A 145 -2.57 -8.50 16.60
CA ASP A 145 -1.73 -8.04 15.50
C ASP A 145 -1.80 -9.06 14.34
N ILE A 146 -2.47 -8.68 13.26
CA ILE A 146 -2.65 -9.54 12.09
C ILE A 146 -1.90 -8.91 10.92
N LYS A 147 -0.94 -9.68 10.38
CA LYS A 147 -0.09 -9.28 9.27
C LYS A 147 -0.37 -10.14 8.05
N ILE A 148 -0.16 -9.57 6.87
CA ILE A 148 -0.24 -10.30 5.60
C ILE A 148 1.10 -10.30 4.88
N PHE A 149 1.40 -11.40 4.20
CA PHE A 149 2.59 -11.50 3.34
C PHE A 149 2.30 -10.98 1.94
N SER A 150 3.06 -9.96 1.51
CA SER A 150 3.00 -9.38 0.16
C SER A 150 4.15 -9.91 -0.71
N MET A 151 3.83 -10.44 -1.89
CA MET A 151 4.85 -10.91 -2.85
C MET A 151 5.65 -9.77 -3.51
N PHE A 152 5.18 -8.52 -3.40
CA PHE A 152 5.82 -7.36 -4.02
C PHE A 152 6.79 -6.62 -3.07
N GLY A 153 6.87 -7.05 -1.81
CA GLY A 153 7.83 -6.51 -0.83
C GLY A 153 9.12 -7.31 -0.80
N THR A 154 10.23 -6.66 -0.49
CA THR A 154 11.52 -7.30 -0.24
C THR A 154 11.94 -7.13 1.22
N GLY A 155 12.44 -8.19 1.85
CA GLY A 155 12.89 -8.13 3.24
C GLY A 155 11.77 -7.79 4.24
N LYS A 156 11.94 -6.73 5.02
CA LYS A 156 10.96 -6.28 6.02
C LYS A 156 9.61 -5.86 5.42
N ASP A 157 9.61 -5.33 4.22
CA ASP A 157 8.40 -4.83 3.54
C ASP A 157 7.51 -5.96 2.98
N ALA A 158 7.98 -7.19 3.00
CA ALA A 158 7.21 -8.36 2.56
C ALA A 158 6.11 -8.75 3.56
N ILE A 159 6.24 -8.39 4.83
CA ILE A 159 5.25 -8.63 5.87
C ILE A 159 4.73 -7.27 6.35
N LYS A 160 3.47 -6.96 6.06
CA LYS A 160 2.81 -5.71 6.41
C LYS A 160 1.62 -5.97 7.33
N ASP A 161 1.28 -4.95 8.13
CA ASP A 161 0.02 -4.95 8.88
C ASP A 161 -1.15 -5.02 7.90
N ILE A 162 -2.20 -5.74 8.29
CA ILE A 162 -3.42 -5.77 7.51
C ILE A 162 -4.04 -4.38 7.53
N SER A 163 -4.28 -3.84 6.36
CA SER A 163 -4.90 -2.54 6.23
C SER A 163 -6.43 -2.68 6.18
N ILE A 164 -7.13 -1.60 6.52
CA ILE A 164 -8.59 -1.57 6.43
C ILE A 164 -9.04 -1.74 4.97
N GLU A 165 -8.23 -1.26 4.03
CA GLU A 165 -8.45 -1.42 2.61
C GLU A 165 -8.37 -2.90 2.18
N ASP A 166 -7.52 -3.69 2.83
CA ASP A 166 -7.41 -5.14 2.60
C ASP A 166 -8.68 -5.89 3.07
N LEU A 167 -9.35 -5.38 4.12
CA LEU A 167 -10.58 -5.97 4.69
C LEU A 167 -11.87 -5.49 4.00
N LEU A 168 -11.86 -4.29 3.42
CA LEU A 168 -13.04 -3.73 2.78
C LEU A 168 -13.13 -4.24 1.34
N ALA A 169 -14.21 -4.96 1.06
CA ALA A 169 -14.54 -5.64 -0.21
C ALA A 169 -14.76 -4.69 -1.42
N ARG A 170 -13.89 -3.69 -1.62
CA ARG A 170 -13.88 -2.88 -2.83
C ARG A 170 -12.75 -3.33 -3.73
N LYS A 171 -13.07 -4.18 -4.71
CA LYS A 171 -12.13 -4.43 -5.81
C LYS A 171 -11.81 -3.09 -6.47
N PRO A 172 -10.50 -2.74 -6.64
CA PRO A 172 -10.13 -1.60 -7.47
C PRO A 172 -10.85 -1.76 -8.80
N LYS A 173 -11.64 -0.76 -9.20
CA LYS A 173 -12.26 -0.79 -10.51
C LYS A 173 -11.13 -0.63 -11.53
N ASP A 174 -11.01 -1.57 -12.46
CA ASP A 174 -10.07 -1.47 -13.54
C ASP A 174 -10.40 -0.19 -14.33
N LEU A 175 -9.42 0.73 -14.35
CA LEU A 175 -9.52 1.92 -15.16
C LEU A 175 -9.37 1.51 -16.63
N ASP A 176 -10.25 2.04 -17.47
CA ASP A 176 -10.01 2.01 -18.91
C ASP A 176 -8.81 2.94 -19.20
N SER A 177 -7.62 2.35 -19.08
CA SER A 177 -6.35 3.08 -19.23
C SER A 177 -6.24 3.75 -20.59
N SER A 178 -6.81 3.14 -21.63
CA SER A 178 -6.75 3.68 -23.00
C SER A 178 -7.62 4.93 -23.15
N ALA A 179 -8.81 4.95 -22.55
CA ALA A 179 -9.68 6.11 -22.55
C ALA A 179 -9.08 7.27 -21.74
N VAL A 180 -8.47 6.96 -20.59
CA VAL A 180 -7.82 7.98 -19.74
C VAL A 180 -6.58 8.55 -20.43
N GLU A 181 -5.75 7.72 -21.06
CA GLU A 181 -4.58 8.15 -21.81
C GLU A 181 -4.97 9.04 -22.99
N LYS A 182 -6.02 8.69 -23.74
CA LYS A 182 -6.56 9.51 -24.82
C LYS A 182 -7.10 10.85 -24.31
N PHE A 183 -7.65 10.88 -23.10
CA PHE A 183 -8.18 12.09 -22.47
C PHE A 183 -7.08 13.03 -21.96
N LEU A 184 -6.05 12.51 -21.30
CA LEU A 184 -4.99 13.29 -20.63
C LEU A 184 -3.71 13.45 -21.47
N GLY A 185 -3.39 12.48 -22.32
CA GLY A 185 -2.12 12.41 -23.02
C GLY A 185 -1.83 13.65 -23.86
N GLY A 186 -0.62 14.18 -23.71
CA GLY A 186 -0.13 15.36 -24.44
C GLY A 186 -0.79 16.68 -24.05
N LYS A 187 -1.70 16.74 -23.09
CA LYS A 187 -2.42 17.96 -22.69
C LYS A 187 -1.78 18.68 -21.52
N VAL A 188 -2.06 19.97 -21.42
CA VAL A 188 -1.73 20.81 -20.26
C VAL A 188 -2.89 20.70 -19.26
N VAL A 189 -2.60 20.18 -18.08
CA VAL A 189 -3.59 19.90 -17.04
C VAL A 189 -3.32 20.75 -15.80
N LEU A 190 -4.34 21.40 -15.29
CA LEU A 190 -4.32 22.16 -14.05
C LEU A 190 -5.06 21.36 -12.98
N VAL A 191 -4.44 21.19 -11.80
CA VAL A 191 -5.04 20.54 -10.63
C VAL A 191 -5.03 21.49 -9.45
N THR A 192 -6.19 21.83 -8.90
CA THR A 192 -6.31 22.63 -7.68
C THR A 192 -6.54 21.72 -6.47
N GLY A 193 -6.02 22.11 -5.30
CA GLY A 193 -5.97 21.23 -4.12
C GLY A 193 -5.03 20.06 -4.35
N ALA A 194 -3.96 20.30 -5.12
CA ALA A 194 -3.02 19.27 -5.57
C ALA A 194 -2.31 18.52 -4.42
N GLY A 195 -2.11 19.17 -3.29
CA GLY A 195 -1.49 18.57 -2.12
C GLY A 195 -2.46 17.79 -1.22
N GLY A 196 -3.77 17.84 -1.48
CA GLY A 196 -4.78 17.05 -0.77
C GLY A 196 -4.75 15.56 -1.16
N SER A 197 -5.42 14.71 -0.38
CA SER A 197 -5.43 13.25 -0.62
C SER A 197 -5.91 12.87 -2.03
N ILE A 198 -6.96 13.53 -2.53
CA ILE A 198 -7.51 13.28 -3.87
C ILE A 198 -6.64 13.96 -4.93
N GLY A 199 -6.32 15.24 -4.74
CA GLY A 199 -5.53 16.01 -5.70
C GLY A 199 -4.15 15.42 -5.94
N SER A 200 -3.48 14.93 -4.90
CA SER A 200 -2.16 14.30 -5.02
C SER A 200 -2.20 13.00 -5.83
N GLU A 201 -3.23 12.19 -5.65
CA GLU A 201 -3.38 10.97 -6.44
C GLU A 201 -3.73 11.31 -7.92
N ILE A 202 -4.58 12.30 -8.15
CA ILE A 202 -4.86 12.79 -9.50
C ILE A 202 -3.58 13.29 -10.18
N CYS A 203 -2.72 14.03 -9.49
CA CYS A 203 -1.44 14.49 -10.03
C CYS A 203 -0.53 13.33 -10.48
N LYS A 204 -0.43 12.27 -9.66
CA LYS A 204 0.33 11.06 -10.03
C LYS A 204 -0.27 10.38 -11.26
N GLN A 205 -1.59 10.24 -11.31
CA GLN A 205 -2.26 9.63 -12.46
C GLN A 205 -2.09 10.48 -13.73
N CYS A 206 -2.17 11.81 -13.66
CA CYS A 206 -1.90 12.69 -14.79
C CYS A 206 -0.51 12.45 -15.38
N LEU A 207 0.53 12.35 -14.55
CA LEU A 207 1.89 12.03 -15.00
C LEU A 207 1.99 10.64 -15.64
N LYS A 208 1.38 9.63 -14.99
CA LYS A 208 1.34 8.25 -15.50
C LYS A 208 0.72 8.18 -16.90
N PHE A 209 -0.33 8.95 -17.15
CA PHE A 209 -1.04 8.99 -18.43
C PHE A 209 -0.49 10.03 -19.41
N GLY A 210 0.72 10.51 -19.21
CA GLY A 210 1.49 11.21 -20.22
C GLY A 210 1.03 12.63 -20.55
N VAL A 211 0.60 13.43 -19.56
CA VAL A 211 0.33 14.86 -19.75
C VAL A 211 1.58 15.58 -20.27
N SER A 212 1.41 16.63 -21.09
CA SER A 212 2.53 17.47 -21.56
C SER A 212 3.02 18.39 -20.46
N LYS A 213 2.12 18.94 -19.64
CA LYS A 213 2.43 19.76 -18.48
C LYS A 213 1.36 19.61 -17.41
N LEU A 214 1.79 19.53 -16.15
CA LEU A 214 0.94 19.47 -14.98
C LEU A 214 1.17 20.68 -14.09
N ILE A 215 0.14 21.50 -13.92
CA ILE A 215 0.16 22.65 -13.04
C ILE A 215 -0.55 22.28 -11.74
N MET A 216 0.19 22.24 -10.65
CA MET A 216 -0.27 21.88 -9.32
C MET A 216 -0.49 23.14 -8.49
N ILE A 217 -1.74 23.39 -8.06
CA ILE A 217 -2.11 24.54 -7.22
C ILE A 217 -2.58 24.06 -5.87
N ASP A 218 -1.98 24.60 -4.82
CA ASP A 218 -2.46 24.47 -3.44
C ASP A 218 -2.12 25.76 -2.67
N HIS A 219 -2.92 26.10 -1.66
CA HIS A 219 -2.63 27.21 -0.77
C HIS A 219 -1.73 26.80 0.40
N SER A 220 -1.65 25.50 0.68
CA SER A 220 -0.79 24.93 1.72
C SER A 220 0.62 24.66 1.17
N GLU A 221 1.60 25.44 1.63
CA GLU A 221 3.00 25.24 1.28
C GLU A 221 3.46 23.82 1.54
N PHE A 222 3.21 23.30 2.75
CA PHE A 222 3.63 21.97 3.15
C PHE A 222 3.07 20.86 2.24
N ASN A 223 1.77 20.93 1.93
CA ASN A 223 1.13 19.94 1.07
C ASN A 223 1.64 20.03 -0.37
N LEU A 224 1.85 21.25 -0.87
CA LEU A 224 2.37 21.46 -2.21
C LEU A 224 3.83 21.00 -2.34
N TYR A 225 4.67 21.28 -1.35
CA TYR A 225 6.03 20.75 -1.27
C TYR A 225 6.03 19.22 -1.31
N LYS A 226 5.24 18.58 -0.45
CA LYS A 226 5.17 17.12 -0.37
C LYS A 226 4.77 16.46 -1.69
N ILE A 227 3.78 17.00 -2.41
CA ILE A 227 3.42 16.44 -3.71
C ILE A 227 4.46 16.76 -4.78
N GLY A 228 5.10 17.92 -4.72
CA GLY A 228 6.21 18.29 -5.60
C GLY A 228 7.37 17.31 -5.55
N GLU A 229 7.77 16.86 -4.36
CA GLU A 229 8.81 15.83 -4.17
C GLU A 229 8.41 14.49 -4.82
N ILE A 230 7.14 14.08 -4.64
CA ILE A 230 6.63 12.79 -5.17
C ILE A 230 6.49 12.82 -6.69
N THR A 231 6.15 13.99 -7.26
CA THR A 231 5.85 14.16 -8.69
C THR A 231 6.97 14.90 -9.43
N HIS A 232 8.18 14.91 -8.87
CA HIS A 232 9.31 15.62 -9.44
C HIS A 232 9.55 15.22 -10.90
N SER A 233 9.37 16.19 -11.81
CA SER A 233 9.49 16.02 -13.26
C SER A 233 9.64 17.39 -13.92
N ASP A 234 10.27 17.46 -15.08
CA ASP A 234 10.35 18.64 -15.96
C ASP A 234 8.97 19.10 -16.48
N LYS A 235 7.98 18.21 -16.38
CA LYS A 235 6.58 18.49 -16.77
C LYS A 235 5.75 19.12 -15.66
N THR A 236 6.23 19.17 -14.41
CA THR A 236 5.47 19.66 -13.27
C THR A 236 5.80 21.10 -12.92
N VAL A 237 4.78 21.86 -12.55
CA VAL A 237 4.89 23.23 -12.05
C VAL A 237 4.04 23.35 -10.78
N SER A 238 4.67 23.74 -9.68
CA SER A 238 3.99 24.00 -8.41
C SER A 238 3.73 25.51 -8.26
N LYS A 239 2.49 25.87 -7.99
CA LYS A 239 2.06 27.27 -7.74
C LYS A 239 1.35 27.36 -6.40
N MET A 240 1.92 28.06 -5.45
CA MET A 240 1.33 28.27 -4.11
C MET A 240 0.32 29.43 -4.21
N ILE A 241 -0.94 29.07 -4.50
CA ILE A 241 -2.02 30.03 -4.77
C ILE A 241 -3.26 29.60 -4.01
N ASN A 242 -3.95 30.59 -3.42
CA ASN A 242 -5.30 30.40 -2.93
C ASN A 242 -6.29 30.63 -4.08
N ILE A 243 -7.17 29.66 -4.35
CA ILE A 243 -8.15 29.70 -5.45
C ILE A 243 -9.14 30.88 -5.38
N VAL A 244 -9.26 31.54 -4.23
CA VAL A 244 -10.09 32.75 -4.09
C VAL A 244 -9.36 34.03 -4.53
N ASN A 245 -8.07 33.96 -4.79
CA ASN A 245 -7.31 35.06 -5.39
C ASN A 245 -7.40 34.95 -6.91
N GLU A 246 -8.35 35.68 -7.48
CA GLU A 246 -8.60 35.66 -8.93
C GLU A 246 -7.41 36.13 -9.74
N ALA A 247 -6.69 37.18 -9.28
CA ALA A 247 -5.58 37.75 -10.03
C ALA A 247 -4.42 36.72 -10.19
N ASP A 248 -4.06 36.05 -9.13
CA ASP A 248 -3.00 35.01 -9.15
C ASP A 248 -3.42 33.79 -10.00
N LEU A 249 -4.71 33.40 -9.90
CA LEU A 249 -5.22 32.28 -10.66
C LEU A 249 -5.31 32.63 -12.16
N ARG A 250 -5.72 33.85 -12.50
CA ARG A 250 -5.74 34.39 -13.87
C ARG A 250 -4.36 34.35 -14.50
N ALA A 251 -3.33 34.79 -13.79
CA ALA A 251 -1.94 34.75 -14.28
C ALA A 251 -1.51 33.34 -14.67
N VAL A 252 -1.96 32.30 -13.91
CA VAL A 252 -1.70 30.90 -14.25
C VAL A 252 -2.39 30.47 -15.54
N PHE A 253 -3.65 30.90 -15.76
CA PHE A 253 -4.37 30.60 -17.01
C PHE A 253 -3.71 31.29 -18.21
N GLU A 254 -3.25 32.53 -18.05
CA GLU A 254 -2.51 33.27 -19.09
C GLU A 254 -1.18 32.60 -19.44
N GLU A 255 -0.40 32.22 -18.44
CA GLU A 255 0.93 31.63 -18.60
C GLU A 255 0.86 30.22 -19.22
N PHE A 256 -0.03 29.36 -18.72
CA PHE A 256 0.01 27.93 -19.05
C PHE A 256 -1.09 27.48 -20.02
N LYS A 257 -2.18 28.23 -20.16
CA LYS A 257 -3.32 27.94 -21.05
C LYS A 257 -3.80 26.47 -20.90
N PRO A 258 -4.25 26.06 -19.69
CA PRO A 258 -4.63 24.69 -19.43
C PRO A 258 -5.79 24.25 -20.33
N GLN A 259 -5.70 23.04 -20.86
CA GLN A 259 -6.74 22.42 -21.68
C GLN A 259 -7.75 21.65 -20.84
N ILE A 260 -7.32 21.17 -19.68
CA ILE A 260 -8.14 20.47 -18.69
C ILE A 260 -7.89 21.09 -17.32
N ALA A 261 -8.95 21.31 -16.55
CA ALA A 261 -8.86 21.72 -15.15
C ALA A 261 -9.54 20.68 -14.26
N ILE A 262 -8.84 20.21 -13.24
CA ILE A 262 -9.38 19.27 -12.24
C ILE A 262 -9.41 19.98 -10.89
N HIS A 263 -10.62 20.21 -10.38
CA HIS A 263 -10.85 21.00 -9.19
C HIS A 263 -11.10 20.13 -7.97
N ALA A 264 -10.03 19.90 -7.16
CA ALA A 264 -10.10 19.16 -5.92
C ALA A 264 -9.93 20.02 -4.65
N ALA A 265 -9.74 21.34 -4.80
CA ALA A 265 -9.64 22.26 -3.68
C ALA A 265 -11.01 22.50 -3.03
N ALA A 266 -11.14 22.19 -1.75
CA ALA A 266 -12.32 22.52 -0.95
C ALA A 266 -12.07 22.28 0.54
N TYR A 267 -12.78 23.01 1.40
CA TYR A 267 -12.93 22.66 2.80
C TYR A 267 -13.95 21.52 2.94
N LYS A 268 -13.57 20.43 3.59
CA LYS A 268 -14.36 19.18 3.63
C LYS A 268 -14.82 18.76 5.03
N HIS A 269 -14.22 19.31 6.08
CA HIS A 269 -14.53 18.91 7.45
C HIS A 269 -15.82 19.58 7.94
N VAL A 270 -16.90 18.78 8.04
CA VAL A 270 -18.24 19.27 8.39
C VAL A 270 -18.22 20.10 9.66
N PRO A 271 -17.66 19.66 10.83
CA PRO A 271 -17.69 20.47 12.05
C PRO A 271 -16.99 21.84 11.90
N LEU A 272 -15.90 21.91 11.14
CA LEU A 272 -15.19 23.16 10.90
C LEU A 272 -15.98 24.08 9.98
N CYS A 273 -16.65 23.56 8.95
CA CYS A 273 -17.50 24.34 8.07
C CYS A 273 -18.73 24.89 8.80
N GLU A 274 -19.32 24.11 9.72
CA GLU A 274 -20.42 24.58 10.58
C GLU A 274 -19.98 25.74 11.50
N ALA A 275 -18.81 25.59 12.13
CA ALA A 275 -18.25 26.64 12.98
C ALA A 275 -17.78 27.87 12.20
N ASN A 276 -17.49 27.74 10.89
CA ASN A 276 -16.92 28.79 10.05
C ASN A 276 -17.64 28.90 8.70
N PRO A 277 -18.94 29.19 8.66
CA PRO A 277 -19.74 29.15 7.43
C PRO A 277 -19.24 30.13 6.36
N LYS A 278 -18.84 31.34 6.76
CA LYS A 278 -18.30 32.35 5.84
C LYS A 278 -17.04 31.86 5.13
N ALA A 279 -16.11 31.23 5.85
CA ALA A 279 -14.90 30.68 5.27
C ALA A 279 -15.20 29.53 4.28
N ALA A 280 -16.17 28.66 4.64
CA ALA A 280 -16.62 27.58 3.77
C ALA A 280 -17.25 28.11 2.47
N VAL A 281 -18.10 29.13 2.56
CA VAL A 281 -18.73 29.80 1.39
C VAL A 281 -17.66 30.43 0.50
N VAL A 282 -16.77 31.23 1.06
CA VAL A 282 -15.73 31.92 0.30
C VAL A 282 -14.80 30.91 -0.39
N ASN A 283 -14.29 29.95 0.35
CA ASN A 283 -13.36 28.98 -0.25
C ASN A 283 -14.05 28.05 -1.26
N ASN A 284 -15.18 27.45 -0.88
CA ASN A 284 -15.81 26.44 -1.72
C ASN A 284 -16.61 27.04 -2.87
N ILE A 285 -17.45 28.06 -2.60
CA ILE A 285 -18.34 28.61 -3.63
C ILE A 285 -17.60 29.64 -4.48
N ILE A 286 -17.01 30.69 -3.84
CA ILE A 286 -16.37 31.77 -4.62
C ILE A 286 -15.13 31.25 -5.33
N GLY A 287 -14.29 30.42 -4.67
CA GLY A 287 -13.13 29.82 -5.33
C GLY A 287 -13.52 28.94 -6.52
N THR A 288 -14.58 28.13 -6.40
CA THR A 288 -15.09 27.32 -7.53
C THR A 288 -15.63 28.21 -8.65
N LYS A 289 -16.37 29.26 -8.31
CA LYS A 289 -16.88 30.24 -9.29
C LYS A 289 -15.74 30.85 -10.10
N ILE A 290 -14.73 31.40 -9.46
CA ILE A 290 -13.55 32.00 -10.10
C ILE A 290 -12.87 31.00 -11.05
N LEU A 291 -12.63 29.76 -10.59
CA LEU A 291 -12.03 28.75 -11.44
C LEU A 291 -12.86 28.43 -12.70
N ILE A 292 -14.18 28.29 -12.54
CA ILE A 292 -15.08 28.00 -13.66
C ILE A 292 -15.11 29.17 -14.64
N ASP A 293 -15.23 30.37 -14.14
CA ASP A 293 -15.29 31.58 -14.99
C ASP A 293 -14.00 31.74 -15.80
N LEU A 294 -12.83 31.60 -15.16
CA LEU A 294 -11.56 31.63 -15.86
C LEU A 294 -11.41 30.45 -16.85
N SER A 295 -11.90 29.27 -16.48
CA SER A 295 -11.87 28.12 -17.40
C SER A 295 -12.67 28.37 -18.68
N ILE A 296 -13.81 29.02 -18.55
CA ILE A 296 -14.65 29.44 -19.72
C ILE A 296 -13.97 30.55 -20.50
N GLU A 297 -13.47 31.57 -19.82
CA GLU A 297 -12.81 32.73 -20.44
C GLU A 297 -11.59 32.31 -21.27
N TYR A 298 -10.77 31.39 -20.73
CA TYR A 298 -9.55 30.91 -21.40
C TYR A 298 -9.77 29.67 -22.27
N GLY A 299 -11.01 29.20 -22.47
CA GLY A 299 -11.35 28.14 -23.40
C GLY A 299 -10.86 26.76 -22.98
N VAL A 300 -10.82 26.46 -21.68
CA VAL A 300 -10.54 25.12 -21.17
C VAL A 300 -11.55 24.14 -21.76
N SER A 301 -11.09 23.05 -22.34
CA SER A 301 -11.99 22.10 -23.00
C SER A 301 -12.87 21.34 -22.01
N LYS A 302 -12.32 20.98 -20.84
CA LYS A 302 -13.06 20.25 -19.80
C LYS A 302 -12.64 20.65 -18.39
N VAL A 303 -13.63 20.88 -17.53
CA VAL A 303 -13.46 21.05 -16.08
C VAL A 303 -14.09 19.88 -15.38
N VAL A 304 -13.29 19.17 -14.54
CA VAL A 304 -13.75 18.09 -13.66
C VAL A 304 -13.75 18.59 -12.23
N MET A 305 -14.93 18.78 -11.65
CA MET A 305 -15.08 19.23 -10.27
C MET A 305 -15.33 18.06 -9.34
N ILE A 306 -14.52 17.95 -8.29
CA ILE A 306 -14.71 16.98 -7.22
C ILE A 306 -15.82 17.45 -6.28
N SER A 307 -16.90 16.65 -6.20
CA SER A 307 -18.03 16.86 -5.32
C SER A 307 -18.14 15.73 -4.28
N SER A 308 -19.27 15.61 -3.61
CA SER A 308 -19.50 14.69 -2.50
C SER A 308 -20.94 14.15 -2.53
N ASP A 309 -21.14 12.96 -1.94
CA ASP A 309 -22.46 12.43 -1.60
C ASP A 309 -23.27 13.40 -0.73
N LYS A 310 -22.59 14.18 0.12
CA LYS A 310 -23.20 15.19 1.02
C LYS A 310 -23.79 16.40 0.30
N ALA A 311 -23.54 16.55 -0.99
CA ALA A 311 -24.21 17.52 -1.86
C ALA A 311 -25.63 17.06 -2.27
N VAL A 312 -25.97 15.78 -2.03
CA VAL A 312 -27.32 15.23 -2.29
C VAL A 312 -28.21 15.52 -1.09
N ARG A 313 -29.20 16.41 -1.23
CA ARG A 313 -30.08 16.84 -0.14
C ARG A 313 -29.26 17.28 1.09
N PRO A 314 -28.48 18.34 0.97
CA PRO A 314 -27.49 18.70 2.00
C PRO A 314 -28.16 19.07 3.32
N THR A 315 -27.67 18.49 4.40
CA THR A 315 -28.12 18.75 5.78
C THR A 315 -27.07 19.53 6.58
N ASN A 316 -25.97 19.93 5.94
CA ASN A 316 -24.87 20.63 6.56
C ASN A 316 -24.27 21.65 5.59
N ILE A 317 -23.56 22.66 6.13
CA ILE A 317 -22.97 23.77 5.37
C ILE A 317 -21.99 23.29 4.30
N MET A 318 -21.12 22.34 4.64
CA MET A 318 -20.15 21.80 3.67
C MET A 318 -20.88 21.18 2.47
N GLY A 319 -21.87 20.33 2.71
CA GLY A 319 -22.71 19.74 1.65
C GLY A 319 -23.48 20.81 0.84
N ALA A 320 -24.03 21.82 1.52
CA ALA A 320 -24.72 22.93 0.88
C ALA A 320 -23.79 23.72 -0.04
N THR A 321 -22.55 24.05 0.41
CA THR A 321 -21.57 24.71 -0.45
C THR A 321 -21.24 23.90 -1.69
N LYS A 322 -21.04 22.60 -1.56
CA LYS A 322 -20.80 21.70 -2.71
C LYS A 322 -21.98 21.65 -3.67
N ARG A 323 -23.21 21.62 -3.13
CA ARG A 323 -24.43 21.66 -3.96
C ARG A 323 -24.53 22.96 -4.77
N VAL A 324 -24.23 24.10 -4.16
CA VAL A 324 -24.21 25.38 -4.86
C VAL A 324 -23.17 25.38 -5.98
N CYS A 325 -21.98 24.83 -5.73
CA CYS A 325 -20.95 24.66 -6.76
C CYS A 325 -21.43 23.81 -7.95
N GLU A 326 -22.14 22.70 -7.68
CA GLU A 326 -22.72 21.86 -8.74
C GLU A 326 -23.76 22.60 -9.56
N LEU A 327 -24.65 23.35 -8.90
CA LEU A 327 -25.67 24.17 -9.60
C LEU A 327 -25.03 25.26 -10.43
N TYR A 328 -23.99 25.90 -9.92
CA TYR A 328 -23.21 26.90 -10.68
C TYR A 328 -22.57 26.27 -11.92
N ALA A 329 -21.85 25.15 -11.74
CA ALA A 329 -21.23 24.40 -12.82
C ALA A 329 -22.23 23.98 -13.91
N LEU A 330 -23.39 23.45 -13.49
CA LEU A 330 -24.45 23.02 -14.43
C LEU A 330 -25.01 24.18 -15.26
N ASN A 331 -25.26 25.32 -14.62
CA ASN A 331 -25.79 26.50 -15.32
C ASN A 331 -24.74 27.15 -16.23
N SER A 332 -23.45 27.07 -15.87
CA SER A 332 -22.37 27.64 -16.67
C SER A 332 -22.07 26.84 -17.95
N ASN A 333 -22.53 25.59 -18.06
CA ASN A 333 -22.37 24.80 -19.29
C ASN A 333 -23.21 25.28 -20.47
N LEU A 334 -24.32 25.99 -20.23
CA LEU A 334 -25.33 26.23 -21.26
C LEU A 334 -24.89 27.12 -22.46
N PRO A 335 -24.04 28.17 -22.30
CA PRO A 335 -23.54 28.94 -23.42
C PRO A 335 -22.08 28.59 -23.82
N ALA A 336 -21.36 27.77 -23.08
CA ALA A 336 -19.92 27.64 -23.20
C ALA A 336 -19.47 26.44 -24.02
N LYS A 337 -18.31 26.57 -24.70
CA LYS A 337 -17.59 25.46 -25.33
C LYS A 337 -16.84 24.57 -24.28
N THR A 338 -16.79 25.01 -23.03
CA THR A 338 -16.16 24.30 -21.91
C THR A 338 -17.12 23.28 -21.34
N GLU A 339 -16.79 22.02 -21.40
CA GLU A 339 -17.57 20.97 -20.75
C GLU A 339 -17.22 20.92 -19.24
N ILE A 340 -18.21 21.12 -18.37
CA ILE A 340 -18.03 21.10 -16.92
C ILE A 340 -18.78 19.90 -16.33
N VAL A 341 -18.07 19.02 -15.63
CA VAL A 341 -18.66 17.84 -14.99
C VAL A 341 -18.34 17.82 -13.49
N ALA A 342 -19.30 17.38 -12.68
CA ALA A 342 -19.12 17.18 -11.25
C ALA A 342 -19.12 15.66 -10.96
N VAL A 343 -18.12 15.21 -10.20
CA VAL A 343 -18.00 13.80 -9.78
C VAL A 343 -18.29 13.73 -8.30
N ARG A 344 -19.32 12.95 -7.92
CA ARG A 344 -19.68 12.68 -6.54
C ARG A 344 -19.14 11.32 -6.10
N PHE A 345 -18.60 11.26 -4.89
CA PHE A 345 -18.25 10.01 -4.22
C PHE A 345 -18.45 10.15 -2.72
N GLY A 346 -18.55 9.01 -2.04
CA GLY A 346 -18.67 8.94 -0.60
C GLY A 346 -17.32 9.14 0.12
N ASN A 347 -17.21 8.59 1.32
CA ASN A 347 -15.99 8.69 2.09
C ASN A 347 -14.85 7.90 1.42
N VAL A 348 -13.71 8.55 1.25
CA VAL A 348 -12.48 7.92 0.75
C VAL A 348 -11.72 7.39 1.97
N LEU A 349 -11.53 6.08 1.98
CA LEU A 349 -10.81 5.39 3.05
C LEU A 349 -9.36 5.85 3.10
N GLY A 350 -8.80 5.95 4.31
CA GLY A 350 -7.40 6.37 4.50
C GLY A 350 -7.10 7.84 4.14
N SER A 351 -8.08 8.64 3.70
CA SER A 351 -7.84 10.06 3.40
C SER A 351 -7.54 10.85 4.67
N SER A 352 -6.64 11.86 4.56
CA SER A 352 -6.22 12.71 5.66
C SER A 352 -7.43 13.31 6.41
N GLY A 353 -7.46 13.14 7.74
CA GLY A 353 -8.54 13.60 8.60
C GLY A 353 -9.89 12.87 8.40
N SER A 354 -9.91 11.71 7.72
CA SER A 354 -11.10 10.85 7.66
C SER A 354 -11.29 10.08 8.97
N VAL A 355 -12.46 9.46 9.13
CA VAL A 355 -12.87 8.80 10.38
C VAL A 355 -11.91 7.69 10.80
N ILE A 356 -11.38 6.91 9.88
CA ILE A 356 -10.54 5.74 10.16
C ILE A 356 -9.18 6.12 10.76
N PRO A 357 -8.35 7.00 10.15
CA PRO A 357 -7.13 7.48 10.79
C PRO A 357 -7.37 8.12 12.16
N LYS A 358 -8.49 8.86 12.31
CA LYS A 358 -8.86 9.45 13.59
C LYS A 358 -9.19 8.40 14.66
N PHE A 359 -9.94 7.35 14.30
CA PHE A 359 -10.25 6.25 15.21
C PHE A 359 -8.99 5.50 15.62
N LYS A 360 -8.09 5.23 14.67
CA LYS A 360 -6.80 4.59 14.94
C LYS A 360 -5.99 5.40 15.95
N GLU A 361 -5.83 6.70 15.73
CA GLU A 361 -5.15 7.62 16.66
C GLU A 361 -5.82 7.64 18.04
N GLN A 362 -7.15 7.63 18.11
CA GLN A 362 -7.90 7.61 19.35
C GLN A 362 -7.69 6.30 20.13
N ILE A 363 -7.70 5.17 19.43
CA ILE A 363 -7.45 3.84 20.02
C ILE A 363 -6.00 3.77 20.55
N GLU A 364 -5.02 4.17 19.75
CA GLU A 364 -3.60 4.18 20.12
C GLU A 364 -3.33 5.05 21.37
N ASN A 365 -4.09 6.15 21.52
CA ASN A 365 -3.99 7.05 22.67
C ASN A 365 -4.99 6.75 23.81
N ASN A 366 -5.69 5.60 23.78
CA ASN A 366 -6.72 5.21 24.75
C ASN A 366 -7.81 6.27 24.94
N LYS A 367 -8.17 7.00 23.89
CA LYS A 367 -9.24 8.01 23.89
C LYS A 367 -10.56 7.40 23.41
N PRO A 368 -11.72 7.89 23.88
CA PRO A 368 -13.01 7.44 23.38
C PRO A 368 -13.17 7.78 21.89
N LEU A 369 -13.84 6.89 21.16
CA LEU A 369 -14.11 7.09 19.74
C LEU A 369 -15.16 8.21 19.57
N THR A 370 -14.85 9.17 18.70
CA THR A 370 -15.76 10.30 18.41
C THR A 370 -16.62 9.99 17.20
N VAL A 371 -17.90 9.74 17.40
CA VAL A 371 -18.89 9.59 16.32
C VAL A 371 -19.56 10.93 16.08
N THR A 372 -19.53 11.42 14.85
CA THR A 372 -20.10 12.72 14.43
C THR A 372 -21.31 12.54 13.52
N HIS A 373 -22.33 11.81 13.93
CA HIS A 373 -23.54 11.39 13.16
C HIS A 373 -23.30 10.30 12.13
#